data_9c1f71c3c781322eb9406d3d35a8b4cb
#
_entry.id   9c1f71c3c781322eb9406d3d35a8b4cb
#
_cell.length_a   1.000
_cell.length_b   1.000
_cell.length_c   1.000
_cell.angle_alpha   90.00
_cell.angle_beta   90.00
_cell.angle_gamma   90.00
#
_symmetry.space_group_name_H-M   'P 1'
#
loop_
_entity.id
_entity.type
_entity.pdbx_description
1 polymer ?
#
loop_
_entity_poly.entity_id
_entity_poly.type
_entity_poly.pdbx_seq_one_letter_code
_entity_poly.pdbx_strand_id
1 'polypeptide(L)'
;MGRPWQGHESWELVDEASEVAGRDVGALLCDADADELKDTRNAQLTTFVSSLMVLDAAERLGIEPSFCAGHSLGEYTALTATGALGFDDGVRLVCARAAAMHDAGLERPGTMAAVLGLDDEHVDVACRRADSDVWVANYNAPGQVVIAGSPEGVEAASVHAKDLGAKRVMTLPVSGAFHTPFMTAARDRLRAALAEAQPRDTDIPVVSNVDATAHDRGDEWASLLSAQLSSPVRWKQSLLTLSDAGVIDFAELGPGGVLTGMAKRTVK
;
A
#
# COMPACT_ATOMS: atom_id res chain seq x y z
N MET A 1 -11.41 14.15 -2.54
CA MET A 1 -11.79 12.94 -1.78
C MET A 1 -12.70 13.29 -0.59
N GLY A 2 -12.40 14.34 0.16
CA GLY A 2 -13.10 14.68 1.41
C GLY A 2 -14.44 15.43 1.28
N ARG A 3 -14.68 16.16 0.20
CA ARG A 3 -15.89 17.03 0.09
C ARG A 3 -17.21 16.35 0.44
N PRO A 4 -17.51 15.11 0.04
CA PRO A 4 -18.75 14.45 0.41
C PRO A 4 -18.89 14.15 1.91
N TRP A 5 -17.79 14.20 2.65
CA TRP A 5 -17.70 13.86 4.06
C TRP A 5 -17.74 15.08 4.99
N GLN A 6 -17.62 16.30 4.42
CA GLN A 6 -17.74 17.52 5.21
C GLN A 6 -19.13 17.59 5.88
N GLY A 7 -19.15 17.68 7.20
CA GLY A 7 -20.38 17.64 7.98
C GLY A 7 -20.86 16.23 8.41
N HIS A 8 -20.19 15.15 7.99
CA HIS A 8 -20.38 13.83 8.56
C HIS A 8 -19.62 13.72 9.89
N GLU A 9 -20.15 12.93 10.85
CA GLU A 9 -19.50 12.75 12.17
C GLU A 9 -18.07 12.24 12.05
N SER A 10 -17.78 11.31 11.13
CA SER A 10 -16.45 10.77 10.88
C SER A 10 -15.42 11.83 10.41
N TRP A 11 -15.84 13.08 10.14
CA TRP A 11 -14.91 14.16 9.79
C TRP A 11 -13.99 14.54 10.95
N GLU A 12 -14.37 14.24 12.19
CA GLU A 12 -13.51 14.44 13.36
C GLU A 12 -12.13 13.78 13.23
N LEU A 13 -12.05 12.64 12.53
CA LEU A 13 -10.78 11.97 12.23
C LEU A 13 -9.85 12.81 11.33
N VAL A 14 -10.41 13.70 10.51
CA VAL A 14 -9.61 14.63 9.69
C VAL A 14 -8.98 15.72 10.54
N ASP A 15 -9.74 16.23 11.50
CA ASP A 15 -9.26 17.28 12.43
C ASP A 15 -8.17 16.70 13.36
N GLU A 16 -8.40 15.51 13.93
CA GLU A 16 -7.42 14.79 14.74
C GLU A 16 -6.15 14.46 13.94
N ALA A 17 -6.28 13.93 12.72
CA ALA A 17 -5.15 13.66 11.84
C ALA A 17 -4.36 14.94 11.50
N SER A 18 -5.06 16.08 11.37
CA SER A 18 -4.41 17.38 11.09
C SER A 18 -3.55 17.84 12.26
N GLU A 19 -4.05 17.67 13.49
CA GLU A 19 -3.30 17.99 14.72
C GLU A 19 -2.06 17.11 14.86
N VAL A 20 -2.23 15.79 14.70
CA VAL A 20 -1.14 14.81 14.84
C VAL A 20 -0.08 14.96 13.76
N ALA A 21 -0.49 15.17 12.51
CA ALA A 21 0.42 15.33 11.38
C ALA A 21 1.06 16.73 11.31
N GLY A 22 0.52 17.72 12.05
CA GLY A 22 0.92 19.13 11.95
C GLY A 22 0.67 19.73 10.56
N ARG A 23 -0.39 19.27 9.86
CA ARG A 23 -0.72 19.62 8.47
C ARG A 23 -2.23 19.72 8.30
N ASP A 24 -2.69 20.61 7.44
CA ASP A 24 -4.11 20.71 7.09
C ASP A 24 -4.53 19.55 6.17
N VAL A 25 -4.96 18.45 6.78
CA VAL A 25 -5.44 17.24 6.06
C VAL A 25 -6.78 17.52 5.38
N GLY A 26 -7.60 18.39 5.97
CA GLY A 26 -8.87 18.82 5.39
C GLY A 26 -8.69 19.52 4.05
N ALA A 27 -7.75 20.48 3.97
CA ALA A 27 -7.39 21.14 2.72
C ALA A 27 -6.84 20.13 1.68
N LEU A 28 -5.98 19.20 2.10
CA LEU A 28 -5.46 18.16 1.20
C LEU A 28 -6.58 17.26 0.64
N LEU A 29 -7.56 16.89 1.45
CA LEU A 29 -8.69 16.05 1.03
C LEU A 29 -9.70 16.78 0.12
N CYS A 30 -9.88 18.10 0.29
CA CYS A 30 -10.92 18.86 -0.38
C CYS A 30 -10.42 19.69 -1.56
N ASP A 31 -9.24 20.26 -1.46
CA ASP A 31 -8.79 21.34 -2.34
C ASP A 31 -7.52 21.03 -3.11
N ALA A 32 -6.73 20.05 -2.67
CA ALA A 32 -5.53 19.61 -3.39
C ALA A 32 -5.87 19.11 -4.80
N ASP A 33 -5.09 19.53 -5.77
CA ASP A 33 -5.21 19.07 -7.14
C ASP A 33 -4.55 17.70 -7.36
N ALA A 34 -4.68 17.18 -8.57
CA ALA A 34 -4.15 15.85 -8.90
C ALA A 34 -2.60 15.79 -8.85
N ASP A 35 -1.91 16.89 -9.10
CA ASP A 35 -0.44 16.94 -9.08
C ASP A 35 0.06 17.02 -7.63
N GLU A 36 -0.59 17.78 -6.78
CA GLU A 36 -0.31 17.81 -5.34
C GLU A 36 -0.55 16.44 -4.68
N LEU A 37 -1.62 15.74 -5.08
CA LEU A 37 -1.93 14.40 -4.57
C LEU A 37 -1.02 13.28 -5.11
N LYS A 38 -0.20 13.54 -6.16
CA LYS A 38 0.83 12.59 -6.62
C LYS A 38 2.04 12.53 -5.69
N ASP A 39 2.30 13.57 -4.89
CA ASP A 39 3.33 13.49 -3.88
C ASP A 39 3.00 12.38 -2.89
N THR A 40 3.94 11.43 -2.73
CA THR A 40 3.70 10.24 -1.88
C THR A 40 3.35 10.61 -0.44
N ARG A 41 3.85 11.77 0.06
CA ARG A 41 3.53 12.27 1.41
C ARG A 41 2.07 12.69 1.54
N ASN A 42 1.49 13.23 0.48
CA ASN A 42 0.08 13.63 0.44
C ASN A 42 -0.82 12.41 0.15
N ALA A 43 -0.45 11.62 -0.86
CA ALA A 43 -1.21 10.44 -1.25
C ALA A 43 -1.39 9.45 -0.09
N GLN A 44 -0.31 9.15 0.65
CA GLN A 44 -0.38 8.19 1.75
C GLN A 44 -1.25 8.70 2.89
N LEU A 45 -1.04 9.92 3.35
CA LEU A 45 -1.80 10.49 4.46
C LEU A 45 -3.29 10.63 4.12
N THR A 46 -3.61 11.19 2.95
CA THR A 46 -5.02 11.38 2.55
C THR A 46 -5.74 10.06 2.31
N THR A 47 -5.07 9.04 1.75
CA THR A 47 -5.64 7.71 1.57
C THR A 47 -5.89 7.03 2.93
N PHE A 48 -4.93 7.10 3.85
CA PHE A 48 -5.07 6.55 5.20
C PHE A 48 -6.28 7.15 5.93
N VAL A 49 -6.33 8.47 6.03
CA VAL A 49 -7.41 9.16 6.75
C VAL A 49 -8.76 8.93 6.09
N SER A 50 -8.85 9.02 4.76
CA SER A 50 -10.12 8.77 4.07
C SER A 50 -10.61 7.34 4.21
N SER A 51 -9.72 6.35 4.26
CA SER A 51 -10.12 4.95 4.48
C SER A 51 -10.66 4.74 5.90
N LEU A 52 -10.05 5.36 6.91
CA LEU A 52 -10.53 5.25 8.29
C LEU A 52 -11.82 6.03 8.53
N MET A 53 -12.06 7.16 7.84
CA MET A 53 -13.38 7.81 7.83
C MET A 53 -14.46 6.88 7.28
N VAL A 54 -14.17 6.15 6.19
CA VAL A 54 -15.15 5.19 5.62
C VAL A 54 -15.37 4.02 6.57
N LEU A 55 -14.32 3.56 7.27
CA LEU A 55 -14.42 2.52 8.28
C LEU A 55 -15.33 2.96 9.43
N ASP A 56 -15.06 4.12 10.03
CA ASP A 56 -15.87 4.66 11.13
C ASP A 56 -17.36 4.75 10.76
N ALA A 57 -17.65 5.21 9.54
CA ALA A 57 -19.03 5.24 9.03
C ALA A 57 -19.64 3.84 8.86
N ALA A 58 -18.84 2.84 8.43
CA ALA A 58 -19.30 1.46 8.29
C ALA A 58 -19.56 0.80 9.66
N GLU A 59 -18.69 1.02 10.63
CA GLU A 59 -18.82 0.53 12.00
C GLU A 59 -20.07 1.09 12.69
N ARG A 60 -20.39 2.36 12.46
CA ARG A 60 -21.66 2.99 12.93
C ARG A 60 -22.90 2.31 12.35
N LEU A 61 -22.76 1.60 11.23
CA LEU A 61 -23.83 0.78 10.63
C LEU A 61 -23.82 -0.68 11.12
N GLY A 62 -22.91 -1.04 12.04
CA GLY A 62 -22.74 -2.38 12.57
C GLY A 62 -22.01 -3.34 11.64
N ILE A 63 -21.20 -2.83 10.71
CA ILE A 63 -20.37 -3.65 9.83
C ILE A 63 -19.03 -3.89 10.52
N GLU A 64 -18.76 -5.14 10.86
CA GLU A 64 -17.53 -5.57 11.52
C GLU A 64 -16.74 -6.52 10.60
N PRO A 65 -15.43 -6.31 10.40
CA PRO A 65 -14.61 -7.20 9.61
C PRO A 65 -14.22 -8.46 10.40
N SER A 66 -14.11 -9.61 9.71
CA SER A 66 -13.51 -10.82 10.27
C SER A 66 -12.01 -10.95 9.96
N PHE A 67 -11.55 -10.25 8.94
CA PHE A 67 -10.16 -10.09 8.54
C PHE A 67 -9.96 -8.68 7.98
N CYS A 68 -8.74 -8.17 8.13
CA CYS A 68 -8.33 -6.97 7.43
C CYS A 68 -7.12 -7.25 6.54
N ALA A 69 -7.02 -6.54 5.43
CA ALA A 69 -5.86 -6.52 4.55
C ALA A 69 -5.76 -5.16 3.88
N GLY A 70 -4.56 -4.75 3.53
CA GLY A 70 -4.35 -3.49 2.85
C GLY A 70 -3.15 -3.54 1.92
N HIS A 71 -3.27 -2.92 0.77
CA HIS A 71 -2.20 -2.87 -0.23
C HIS A 71 -1.19 -1.78 0.12
N SER A 72 0.06 -2.14 0.35
CA SER A 72 1.15 -1.20 0.65
C SER A 72 0.80 -0.28 1.83
N LEU A 73 0.45 0.99 1.61
CA LEU A 73 -0.04 1.90 2.64
C LEU A 73 -1.24 1.33 3.41
N GLY A 74 -2.14 0.66 2.70
CA GLY A 74 -3.35 0.09 3.28
C GLY A 74 -3.10 -0.93 4.40
N GLU A 75 -1.91 -1.53 4.49
CA GLU A 75 -1.54 -2.40 5.61
C GLU A 75 -1.50 -1.63 6.95
N TYR A 76 -1.05 -0.37 6.93
CA TYR A 76 -1.12 0.52 8.10
C TYR A 76 -2.57 0.87 8.44
N THR A 77 -3.40 1.11 7.43
CA THR A 77 -4.85 1.31 7.62
C THR A 77 -5.50 0.07 8.23
N ALA A 78 -5.16 -1.13 7.75
CA ALA A 78 -5.68 -2.39 8.28
C ALA A 78 -5.28 -2.60 9.74
N LEU A 79 -4.03 -2.30 10.11
CA LEU A 79 -3.57 -2.39 11.50
C LEU A 79 -4.27 -1.38 12.43
N THR A 80 -4.57 -0.19 11.92
CA THR A 80 -5.34 0.80 12.68
C THR A 80 -6.81 0.37 12.80
N ALA A 81 -7.39 -0.17 11.75
CA ALA A 81 -8.75 -0.68 11.72
C ALA A 81 -8.99 -1.82 12.73
N THR A 82 -7.98 -2.64 12.98
CA THR A 82 -8.07 -3.76 13.95
C THR A 82 -7.67 -3.35 15.37
N GLY A 83 -7.26 -2.10 15.59
CA GLY A 83 -6.74 -1.62 16.87
C GLY A 83 -5.33 -2.10 17.21
N ALA A 84 -4.66 -2.81 16.30
CA ALA A 84 -3.24 -3.14 16.46
C ALA A 84 -2.36 -1.88 16.54
N LEU A 85 -2.73 -0.82 15.81
CA LEU A 85 -2.17 0.53 15.95
C LEU A 85 -3.26 1.50 16.44
N GLY A 86 -2.92 2.38 17.38
CA GLY A 86 -3.75 3.54 17.69
C GLY A 86 -3.80 4.51 16.50
N PHE A 87 -4.87 5.30 16.38
CA PHE A 87 -5.05 6.25 15.27
C PHE A 87 -3.88 7.23 15.15
N ASP A 88 -3.51 7.88 16.25
CA ASP A 88 -2.38 8.81 16.33
C ASP A 88 -1.06 8.19 15.88
N ASP A 89 -0.77 6.96 16.36
CA ASP A 89 0.44 6.24 16.00
C ASP A 89 0.42 5.84 14.52
N GLY A 90 -0.76 5.46 14.02
CA GLY A 90 -0.99 5.22 12.59
C GLY A 90 -0.67 6.46 11.74
N VAL A 91 -1.19 7.63 12.12
CA VAL A 91 -0.91 8.91 11.45
C VAL A 91 0.60 9.24 11.48
N ARG A 92 1.24 9.13 12.66
CA ARG A 92 2.69 9.39 12.80
C ARG A 92 3.52 8.43 11.94
N LEU A 93 3.19 7.14 11.96
CA LEU A 93 3.88 6.12 11.15
C LEU A 93 3.72 6.36 9.65
N VAL A 94 2.51 6.70 9.20
CA VAL A 94 2.24 6.99 7.78
C VAL A 94 2.99 8.23 7.33
N CYS A 95 3.05 9.28 8.15
CA CYS A 95 3.85 10.47 7.86
C CYS A 95 5.35 10.13 7.78
N ALA A 96 5.87 9.37 8.74
CA ALA A 96 7.28 8.95 8.77
C ALA A 96 7.62 8.06 7.55
N ARG A 97 6.74 7.10 7.22
CA ARG A 97 6.88 6.23 6.05
C ARG A 97 6.91 7.03 4.75
N ALA A 98 5.95 7.92 4.57
CA ALA A 98 5.81 8.71 3.37
C ALA A 98 7.02 9.65 3.15
N ALA A 99 7.52 10.28 4.22
CA ALA A 99 8.72 11.09 4.20
C ALA A 99 9.96 10.24 3.85
N ALA A 100 10.14 9.09 4.52
CA ALA A 100 11.28 8.21 4.27
C ALA A 100 11.30 7.67 2.82
N MET A 101 10.14 7.31 2.27
CA MET A 101 10.00 6.86 0.88
C MET A 101 10.25 8.00 -0.13
N HIS A 102 9.78 9.21 0.18
CA HIS A 102 10.04 10.39 -0.63
C HIS A 102 11.54 10.67 -0.72
N ASP A 103 12.22 10.75 0.43
CA ASP A 103 13.64 11.04 0.52
C ASP A 103 14.48 9.96 -0.18
N ALA A 104 14.16 8.68 0.02
CA ALA A 104 14.84 7.59 -0.66
C ALA A 104 14.67 7.66 -2.19
N GLY A 105 13.50 8.10 -2.68
CA GLY A 105 13.26 8.34 -4.10
C GLY A 105 14.09 9.50 -4.67
N LEU A 106 14.37 10.54 -3.85
CA LEU A 106 15.27 11.63 -4.24
C LEU A 106 16.75 11.20 -4.24
N GLU A 107 17.17 10.42 -3.23
CA GLU A 107 18.54 9.92 -3.12
C GLU A 107 18.89 8.91 -4.22
N ARG A 108 17.93 8.06 -4.56
CA ARG A 108 18.08 7.05 -5.61
C ARG A 108 16.85 7.05 -6.51
N PRO A 109 16.85 7.90 -7.56
CA PRO A 109 15.74 7.97 -8.50
C PRO A 109 15.45 6.63 -9.17
N GLY A 110 14.17 6.31 -9.27
CA GLY A 110 13.68 5.08 -9.87
C GLY A 110 12.31 5.27 -10.50
N THR A 111 11.82 4.23 -11.15
CA THR A 111 10.52 4.22 -11.81
C THR A 111 9.82 2.88 -11.63
N MET A 112 8.53 2.84 -11.96
CA MET A 112 7.72 1.63 -11.93
C MET A 112 6.94 1.47 -13.23
N ALA A 113 6.63 0.22 -13.59
CA ALA A 113 5.76 -0.07 -14.73
C ALA A 113 4.82 -1.24 -14.41
N ALA A 114 3.56 -1.13 -14.86
CA ALA A 114 2.59 -2.21 -14.79
C ALA A 114 2.70 -3.09 -16.03
N VAL A 115 2.96 -4.38 -15.83
CA VAL A 115 2.97 -5.43 -16.85
C VAL A 115 1.62 -6.13 -16.84
N LEU A 116 0.92 -6.14 -17.97
CA LEU A 116 -0.43 -6.67 -18.10
C LEU A 116 -0.48 -7.84 -19.07
N GLY A 117 -1.21 -8.90 -18.69
CA GLY A 117 -1.48 -10.07 -19.52
C GLY A 117 -0.33 -11.05 -19.61
N LEU A 118 0.60 -11.03 -18.67
CA LEU A 118 1.71 -11.97 -18.50
C LEU A 118 1.64 -12.54 -17.08
N ASP A 119 1.95 -13.81 -16.90
CA ASP A 119 1.98 -14.44 -15.58
C ASP A 119 3.21 -14.01 -14.77
N ASP A 120 3.15 -14.26 -13.46
CA ASP A 120 4.15 -13.81 -12.50
C ASP A 120 5.55 -14.36 -12.82
N GLU A 121 5.65 -15.65 -13.17
CA GLU A 121 6.93 -16.34 -13.44
C GLU A 121 7.63 -15.73 -14.65
N HIS A 122 6.89 -15.42 -15.71
CA HIS A 122 7.47 -14.77 -16.89
C HIS A 122 7.85 -13.33 -16.63
N VAL A 123 7.14 -12.59 -15.74
CA VAL A 123 7.57 -11.24 -15.33
C VAL A 123 8.86 -11.31 -14.53
N ASP A 124 9.01 -12.27 -13.61
CA ASP A 124 10.26 -12.52 -12.89
C ASP A 124 11.42 -12.86 -13.85
N VAL A 125 11.15 -13.66 -14.89
CA VAL A 125 12.13 -13.96 -15.95
C VAL A 125 12.51 -12.68 -16.70
N ALA A 126 11.55 -11.81 -17.03
CA ALA A 126 11.83 -10.54 -17.72
C ALA A 126 12.74 -9.64 -16.88
N CYS A 127 12.49 -9.52 -15.57
CA CYS A 127 13.35 -8.76 -14.65
C CYS A 127 14.77 -9.34 -14.60
N ARG A 128 14.92 -10.67 -14.47
CA ARG A 128 16.24 -11.30 -14.44
C ARG A 128 17.02 -11.16 -15.76
N ARG A 129 16.34 -11.13 -16.91
CA ARG A 129 16.96 -10.95 -18.23
C ARG A 129 17.42 -9.52 -18.50
N ALA A 130 16.89 -8.55 -17.79
CA ALA A 130 17.25 -7.15 -17.96
C ALA A 130 18.72 -6.85 -17.58
N ASP A 131 19.36 -7.74 -16.81
CA ASP A 131 20.74 -7.61 -16.31
C ASP A 131 21.03 -6.20 -15.74
N SER A 132 20.06 -5.69 -15.00
CA SER A 132 20.04 -4.34 -14.43
C SER A 132 19.20 -4.30 -13.16
N ASP A 133 19.25 -3.17 -12.46
CA ASP A 133 18.50 -2.94 -11.22
C ASP A 133 16.99 -2.84 -11.47
N VAL A 134 16.31 -3.99 -11.54
CA VAL A 134 14.85 -4.09 -11.67
C VAL A 134 14.31 -5.35 -10.97
N TRP A 135 13.19 -5.20 -10.31
CA TRP A 135 12.54 -6.28 -9.54
C TRP A 135 11.02 -6.23 -9.71
N VAL A 136 10.35 -7.33 -9.41
CA VAL A 136 8.91 -7.29 -9.17
C VAL A 136 8.65 -6.55 -7.88
N ALA A 137 7.78 -5.53 -7.94
CA ALA A 137 7.36 -4.72 -6.81
C ALA A 137 5.98 -5.13 -6.27
N ASN A 138 5.03 -5.54 -7.14
CA ASN A 138 3.70 -5.95 -6.72
C ASN A 138 3.18 -7.12 -7.57
N TYR A 139 2.68 -8.15 -6.91
CA TYR A 139 1.83 -9.19 -7.51
C TYR A 139 0.38 -8.82 -7.24
N ASN A 140 -0.26 -8.09 -8.16
CA ASN A 140 -1.56 -7.45 -7.91
C ASN A 140 -2.77 -8.34 -8.16
N ALA A 141 -2.79 -9.04 -9.28
CA ALA A 141 -3.87 -9.95 -9.68
C ALA A 141 -3.33 -10.89 -10.79
N PRO A 142 -4.04 -11.96 -11.16
CA PRO A 142 -3.67 -12.78 -12.30
C PRO A 142 -3.44 -11.93 -13.56
N GLY A 143 -2.22 -11.99 -14.11
CA GLY A 143 -1.81 -11.20 -15.27
C GLY A 143 -1.68 -9.69 -15.01
N GLN A 144 -1.49 -9.27 -13.78
CA GLN A 144 -1.19 -7.86 -13.43
C GLN A 144 -0.08 -7.81 -12.37
N VAL A 145 1.10 -7.49 -12.82
CA VAL A 145 2.32 -7.39 -12.00
C VAL A 145 2.94 -6.02 -12.20
N VAL A 146 3.52 -5.44 -11.16
CA VAL A 146 4.28 -4.18 -11.24
C VAL A 146 5.75 -4.49 -11.06
N ILE A 147 6.58 -3.95 -11.93
CA ILE A 147 8.04 -3.96 -11.84
C ILE A 147 8.54 -2.58 -11.46
N ALA A 148 9.66 -2.53 -10.73
CA ALA A 148 10.27 -1.27 -10.28
C ALA A 148 11.79 -1.40 -10.23
N GLY A 149 12.50 -0.28 -10.46
CA GLY A 149 13.95 -0.26 -10.44
C GLY A 149 14.50 1.01 -11.05
N SER A 150 15.73 0.94 -11.58
CA SER A 150 16.30 2.03 -12.36
C SER A 150 15.49 2.24 -13.65
N PRO A 151 15.47 3.45 -14.22
CA PRO A 151 14.78 3.70 -15.49
C PRO A 151 15.23 2.74 -16.60
N GLU A 152 16.53 2.48 -16.70
CA GLU A 152 17.14 1.58 -17.69
C GLU A 152 16.71 0.12 -17.43
N GLY A 153 16.70 -0.30 -16.17
CA GLY A 153 16.29 -1.66 -15.78
C GLY A 153 14.81 -1.91 -16.07
N VAL A 154 13.95 -0.96 -15.74
CA VAL A 154 12.51 -1.06 -16.03
C VAL A 154 12.24 -1.07 -17.53
N GLU A 155 12.96 -0.25 -18.33
CA GLU A 155 12.83 -0.26 -19.79
C GLU A 155 13.27 -1.61 -20.38
N ALA A 156 14.44 -2.13 -19.97
CA ALA A 156 14.95 -3.42 -20.46
C ALA A 156 14.01 -4.57 -20.09
N ALA A 157 13.53 -4.62 -18.82
CA ALA A 157 12.56 -5.61 -18.39
C ALA A 157 11.22 -5.48 -19.14
N SER A 158 10.81 -4.27 -19.49
CA SER A 158 9.60 -4.02 -20.28
C SER A 158 9.70 -4.59 -21.70
N VAL A 159 10.86 -4.51 -22.33
CA VAL A 159 11.13 -5.14 -23.64
C VAL A 159 11.02 -6.65 -23.50
N HIS A 160 11.73 -7.25 -22.53
CA HIS A 160 11.68 -8.70 -22.29
C HIS A 160 10.29 -9.19 -21.94
N ALA A 161 9.51 -8.43 -21.17
CA ALA A 161 8.13 -8.79 -20.86
C ALA A 161 7.25 -8.83 -22.12
N LYS A 162 7.42 -7.89 -23.05
CA LYS A 162 6.73 -7.91 -24.35
C LYS A 162 7.13 -9.10 -25.21
N ASP A 163 8.42 -9.43 -25.27
CA ASP A 163 8.95 -10.60 -25.99
C ASP A 163 8.40 -11.93 -25.42
N LEU A 164 8.13 -11.97 -24.12
CA LEU A 164 7.51 -13.09 -23.41
C LEU A 164 5.98 -13.12 -23.53
N GLY A 165 5.36 -12.14 -24.17
CA GLY A 165 3.92 -12.15 -24.48
C GLY A 165 3.08 -11.21 -23.62
N ALA A 166 3.67 -10.25 -22.89
CA ALA A 166 2.90 -9.23 -22.19
C ALA A 166 2.02 -8.44 -23.17
N LYS A 167 0.73 -8.36 -22.89
CA LYS A 167 -0.22 -7.62 -23.73
C LYS A 167 0.04 -6.11 -23.70
N ARG A 168 0.48 -5.60 -22.57
CA ARG A 168 0.77 -4.18 -22.38
C ARG A 168 1.77 -3.98 -21.25
N VAL A 169 2.67 -3.01 -21.38
CA VAL A 169 3.49 -2.47 -20.29
C VAL A 169 3.27 -0.97 -20.25
N MET A 170 3.01 -0.43 -19.06
CA MET A 170 2.66 0.97 -18.85
C MET A 170 3.49 1.54 -17.70
N THR A 171 4.29 2.58 -17.98
CA THR A 171 4.96 3.34 -16.92
C THR A 171 3.93 3.98 -15.99
N LEU A 172 4.18 3.90 -14.69
CA LEU A 172 3.34 4.51 -13.66
C LEU A 172 3.85 5.93 -13.35
N PRO A 173 2.96 6.88 -13.06
CA PRO A 173 3.35 8.26 -12.74
C PRO A 173 3.82 8.38 -11.27
N VAL A 174 4.89 7.67 -10.93
CA VAL A 174 5.50 7.66 -9.58
C VAL A 174 6.99 7.96 -9.69
N SER A 175 7.55 8.60 -8.66
CA SER A 175 8.93 9.09 -8.64
C SER A 175 9.89 8.22 -7.81
N GLY A 176 9.61 6.92 -7.67
CA GLY A 176 10.46 6.02 -6.88
C GLY A 176 10.27 4.57 -7.27
N ALA A 177 11.32 3.75 -7.05
CA ALA A 177 11.26 2.29 -7.20
C ALA A 177 10.80 1.66 -5.88
N PHE A 178 9.52 1.84 -5.53
CA PHE A 178 8.94 1.35 -4.28
C PHE A 178 8.92 -0.18 -4.25
N HIS A 179 8.97 -0.74 -3.04
CA HIS A 179 8.95 -2.19 -2.79
C HIS A 179 10.14 -2.96 -3.40
N THR A 180 11.29 -2.29 -3.53
CA THR A 180 12.54 -2.83 -4.05
C THR A 180 13.72 -2.50 -3.12
N PRO A 181 14.92 -3.05 -3.34
CA PRO A 181 16.13 -2.67 -2.59
C PRO A 181 16.47 -1.16 -2.64
N PHE A 182 15.89 -0.38 -3.56
CA PHE A 182 16.02 1.08 -3.58
C PHE A 182 15.46 1.74 -2.31
N MET A 183 14.50 1.09 -1.63
CA MET A 183 13.87 1.59 -0.41
C MET A 183 14.59 1.16 0.89
N THR A 184 15.80 0.59 0.81
CA THR A 184 16.55 0.16 2.00
C THR A 184 16.80 1.34 2.96
N ALA A 185 17.16 2.52 2.47
CA ALA A 185 17.35 3.71 3.30
C ALA A 185 16.03 4.15 3.98
N ALA A 186 14.91 4.09 3.26
CA ALA A 186 13.58 4.37 3.83
C ALA A 186 13.23 3.37 4.94
N ARG A 187 13.49 2.08 4.73
CA ARG A 187 13.29 1.04 5.73
C ARG A 187 14.07 1.35 7.03
N ASP A 188 15.33 1.75 6.90
CA ASP A 188 16.18 1.99 8.06
C ASP A 188 15.73 3.25 8.82
N ARG A 189 15.22 4.28 8.13
CA ARG A 189 14.63 5.48 8.74
C ARG A 189 13.32 5.18 9.48
N LEU A 190 12.49 4.28 8.93
CA LEU A 190 11.20 3.93 9.53
C LEU A 190 11.33 3.13 10.83
N ARG A 191 12.44 2.44 11.06
CA ARG A 191 12.66 1.57 12.25
C ARG A 191 12.43 2.28 13.58
N ALA A 192 12.88 3.54 13.71
CA ALA A 192 12.71 4.29 14.95
C ALA A 192 11.23 4.54 15.24
N ALA A 193 10.46 4.99 14.23
CA ALA A 193 9.04 5.23 14.37
C ALA A 193 8.24 3.93 14.66
N LEU A 194 8.64 2.80 14.04
CA LEU A 194 8.04 1.49 14.32
C LEU A 194 8.30 1.02 15.77
N ALA A 195 9.49 1.28 16.31
CA ALA A 195 9.81 0.94 17.70
C ALA A 195 9.00 1.78 18.71
N GLU A 196 8.65 3.03 18.36
CA GLU A 196 7.84 3.91 19.21
C GLU A 196 6.34 3.55 19.17
N ALA A 197 5.83 3.11 18.02
CA ALA A 197 4.40 2.84 17.84
C ALA A 197 3.88 1.60 18.59
N GLN A 198 4.75 0.63 18.93
CA GLN A 198 4.44 -0.56 19.70
C GLN A 198 3.11 -1.23 19.32
N PRO A 199 2.99 -1.84 18.13
CA PRO A 199 1.77 -2.52 17.73
C PRO A 199 1.32 -3.57 18.76
N ARG A 200 0.02 -3.71 18.94
CA ARG A 200 -0.61 -4.62 19.92
C ARG A 200 -1.17 -5.85 19.23
N ASP A 201 -1.39 -6.91 20.01
CA ASP A 201 -2.16 -8.06 19.57
C ASP A 201 -3.61 -7.63 19.24
N THR A 202 -4.24 -8.30 18.29
CA THR A 202 -5.61 -8.01 17.86
C THR A 202 -6.41 -9.29 17.65
N ASP A 203 -7.72 -9.24 17.93
CA ASP A 203 -8.64 -10.36 17.70
C ASP A 203 -8.99 -10.53 16.21
N ILE A 204 -8.78 -9.49 15.41
CA ILE A 204 -9.05 -9.49 13.96
C ILE A 204 -7.71 -9.60 13.21
N PRO A 205 -7.43 -10.75 12.56
CA PRO A 205 -6.16 -10.94 11.87
C PRO A 205 -5.98 -9.99 10.67
N VAL A 206 -4.74 -9.54 10.47
CA VAL A 206 -4.36 -8.73 9.32
C VAL A 206 -3.45 -9.55 8.40
N VAL A 207 -3.74 -9.58 7.09
CA VAL A 207 -2.90 -10.30 6.11
C VAL A 207 -1.75 -9.41 5.67
N SER A 208 -0.51 -9.86 5.94
CA SER A 208 0.70 -9.13 5.61
C SER A 208 1.04 -9.14 4.12
N ASN A 209 1.56 -8.02 3.62
CA ASN A 209 2.00 -7.87 2.22
C ASN A 209 3.27 -8.69 1.90
N VAL A 210 4.11 -8.96 2.90
CA VAL A 210 5.43 -9.57 2.71
C VAL A 210 5.32 -11.07 2.45
N ASP A 211 4.51 -11.76 3.22
CA ASP A 211 4.37 -13.22 3.20
C ASP A 211 2.96 -13.70 2.80
N ALA A 212 2.00 -12.79 2.69
CA ALA A 212 0.59 -13.08 2.42
C ALA A 212 -0.06 -13.98 3.48
N THR A 213 0.41 -13.92 4.73
CA THR A 213 -0.07 -14.69 5.88
C THR A 213 -0.85 -13.80 6.83
N ALA A 214 -1.88 -14.34 7.47
CA ALA A 214 -2.64 -13.64 8.49
C ALA A 214 -1.86 -13.63 9.82
N HIS A 215 -1.72 -12.46 10.43
CA HIS A 215 -1.03 -12.21 11.70
C HIS A 215 -1.97 -11.48 12.67
N ASP A 216 -1.89 -11.84 13.95
CA ASP A 216 -2.68 -11.25 15.03
C ASP A 216 -1.81 -10.76 16.20
N ARG A 217 -0.51 -11.00 16.15
CA ARG A 217 0.44 -10.65 17.20
C ARG A 217 1.15 -9.33 16.92
N GLY A 218 1.13 -8.43 17.89
CA GLY A 218 1.74 -7.10 17.81
C GLY A 218 3.26 -7.13 17.61
N ASP A 219 3.96 -8.10 18.23
CA ASP A 219 5.42 -8.20 18.18
C ASP A 219 5.99 -8.55 16.80
N GLU A 220 5.18 -9.05 15.87
CA GLU A 220 5.58 -9.38 14.49
C GLU A 220 5.61 -8.14 13.57
N TRP A 221 4.75 -7.13 13.84
CA TRP A 221 4.48 -6.04 12.90
C TRP A 221 5.66 -5.11 12.64
N ALA A 222 6.48 -4.85 13.64
CA ALA A 222 7.67 -4.01 13.42
C ALA A 222 8.61 -4.61 12.36
N SER A 223 8.78 -5.93 12.34
CA SER A 223 9.57 -6.64 11.33
C SER A 223 8.89 -6.66 9.97
N LEU A 224 7.60 -7.01 9.92
CA LEU A 224 6.82 -7.10 8.69
C LEU A 224 6.71 -5.75 7.97
N LEU A 225 6.35 -4.68 8.69
CA LEU A 225 6.25 -3.33 8.12
C LEU A 225 7.61 -2.77 7.67
N SER A 226 8.68 -3.10 8.41
CA SER A 226 10.05 -2.77 7.99
C SER A 226 10.41 -3.48 6.68
N ALA A 227 10.16 -4.78 6.58
CA ALA A 227 10.44 -5.58 5.39
C ALA A 227 9.57 -5.16 4.18
N GLN A 228 8.33 -4.74 4.40
CA GLN A 228 7.37 -4.33 3.36
C GLN A 228 7.94 -3.26 2.42
N LEU A 229 8.71 -2.30 2.94
CA LEU A 229 9.24 -1.19 2.11
C LEU A 229 10.19 -1.66 1.01
N SER A 230 10.92 -2.74 1.24
CA SER A 230 11.94 -3.25 0.32
C SER A 230 11.62 -4.65 -0.25
N SER A 231 10.40 -5.12 -0.06
CA SER A 231 9.90 -6.42 -0.51
C SER A 231 8.66 -6.27 -1.40
N PRO A 232 8.42 -7.21 -2.31
CA PRO A 232 7.21 -7.20 -3.14
C PRO A 232 5.92 -7.26 -2.31
N VAL A 233 4.91 -6.50 -2.72
CA VAL A 233 3.54 -6.62 -2.21
C VAL A 233 2.88 -7.84 -2.84
N ARG A 234 2.55 -8.84 -2.05
CA ARG A 234 1.93 -10.10 -2.47
C ARG A 234 0.40 -10.03 -2.42
N TRP A 235 -0.18 -8.98 -3.01
CA TRP A 235 -1.62 -8.69 -2.91
C TRP A 235 -2.50 -9.82 -3.45
N LYS A 236 -2.15 -10.37 -4.61
CA LYS A 236 -2.85 -11.54 -5.18
C LYS A 236 -2.87 -12.71 -4.20
N GLN A 237 -1.73 -13.02 -3.60
CA GLN A 237 -1.62 -14.11 -2.63
C GLN A 237 -2.40 -13.80 -1.36
N SER A 238 -2.39 -12.55 -0.87
CA SER A 238 -3.20 -12.12 0.27
C SER A 238 -4.70 -12.33 0.03
N LEU A 239 -5.21 -12.00 -1.17
CA LEU A 239 -6.59 -12.26 -1.54
C LEU A 239 -6.91 -13.78 -1.56
N LEU A 240 -6.00 -14.61 -2.03
CA LEU A 240 -6.16 -16.07 -2.01
C LEU A 240 -6.17 -16.60 -0.57
N THR A 241 -5.27 -16.15 0.29
CA THR A 241 -5.27 -16.50 1.72
C THR A 241 -6.61 -16.17 2.39
N LEU A 242 -7.18 -14.98 2.13
CA LEU A 242 -8.51 -14.60 2.64
C LEU A 242 -9.61 -15.52 2.11
N SER A 243 -9.60 -15.83 0.81
CA SER A 243 -10.56 -16.76 0.21
C SER A 243 -10.45 -18.16 0.80
N ASP A 244 -9.23 -18.68 0.97
CA ASP A 244 -8.96 -20.01 1.57
C ASP A 244 -9.36 -20.05 3.06
N ALA A 245 -9.33 -18.91 3.76
CA ALA A 245 -9.87 -18.76 5.11
C ALA A 245 -11.42 -18.65 5.16
N GLY A 246 -12.11 -18.72 4.00
CA GLY A 246 -13.56 -18.69 3.92
C GLY A 246 -14.19 -17.30 3.83
N VAL A 247 -13.39 -16.26 3.58
CA VAL A 247 -13.93 -14.91 3.33
C VAL A 247 -14.60 -14.88 1.96
N ILE A 248 -15.87 -14.50 1.94
CA ILE A 248 -16.71 -14.44 0.72
C ILE A 248 -17.09 -13.01 0.34
N ASP A 249 -17.15 -12.11 1.30
CA ASP A 249 -17.50 -10.71 1.10
C ASP A 249 -16.29 -9.81 1.33
N PHE A 250 -16.02 -8.93 0.38
CA PHE A 250 -14.91 -7.97 0.44
C PHE A 250 -15.43 -6.56 0.30
N ALA A 251 -15.09 -5.70 1.26
CA ALA A 251 -15.37 -4.27 1.22
C ALA A 251 -14.07 -3.48 1.04
N GLU A 252 -13.98 -2.67 -0.01
CA GLU A 252 -12.86 -1.73 -0.20
C GLU A 252 -13.20 -0.41 0.48
N LEU A 253 -12.38 -0.01 1.46
CA LEU A 253 -12.51 1.24 2.19
C LEU A 253 -11.50 2.26 1.67
N GLY A 254 -11.99 3.42 1.24
CA GLY A 254 -11.12 4.49 0.75
C GLY A 254 -11.50 5.00 -0.63
N PRO A 255 -10.66 5.83 -1.24
CA PRO A 255 -10.96 6.44 -2.53
C PRO A 255 -10.76 5.46 -3.69
N GLY A 256 -11.76 5.36 -4.55
CA GLY A 256 -11.70 4.56 -5.79
C GLY A 256 -12.26 3.15 -5.65
N GLY A 257 -11.83 2.23 -6.52
CA GLY A 257 -12.29 0.83 -6.60
C GLY A 257 -11.24 -0.08 -7.21
N VAL A 258 -9.97 0.25 -7.00
CA VAL A 258 -8.82 -0.45 -7.61
C VAL A 258 -8.65 -1.84 -7.02
N LEU A 259 -8.75 -1.97 -5.69
CA LEU A 259 -8.61 -3.24 -4.99
C LEU A 259 -9.82 -4.16 -5.28
N THR A 260 -11.02 -3.60 -5.35
CA THR A 260 -12.23 -4.31 -5.80
C THR A 260 -12.03 -4.91 -7.19
N GLY A 261 -11.42 -4.16 -8.12
CA GLY A 261 -11.10 -4.66 -9.46
C GLY A 261 -10.06 -5.79 -9.44
N MET A 262 -9.10 -5.78 -8.52
CA MET A 262 -8.11 -6.85 -8.33
C MET A 262 -8.76 -8.08 -7.66
N ALA A 263 -9.58 -7.89 -6.63
CA ALA A 263 -10.30 -8.95 -5.95
C ALA A 263 -11.20 -9.74 -6.92
N LYS A 264 -12.04 -9.06 -7.71
CA LYS A 264 -12.91 -9.69 -8.72
C LYS A 264 -12.18 -10.54 -9.76
N ARG A 265 -10.90 -10.29 -10.00
CA ARG A 265 -10.07 -11.09 -10.93
C ARG A 265 -9.33 -12.23 -10.25
N THR A 266 -9.19 -12.18 -8.94
CA THR A 266 -8.36 -13.11 -8.16
C THR A 266 -9.23 -14.15 -7.45
N VAL A 267 -10.29 -13.72 -6.80
CA VAL A 267 -11.22 -14.56 -6.04
C VAL A 267 -12.56 -14.63 -6.77
N LYS A 268 -13.19 -15.83 -6.77
CA LYS A 268 -14.44 -16.12 -7.49
C LYS A 268 -15.60 -16.19 -6.52
#